data_8886d2a52f94b666cf08cafc9fca3a69
#
_entry.id   8886d2a52f94b666cf08cafc9fca3a69
#
_cell.length_a   1.000
_cell.length_b   1.000
_cell.length_c   1.000
_cell.angle_alpha   90.00
_cell.angle_beta   90.00
_cell.angle_gamma   90.00
#
_symmetry.space_group_name_H-M   'P 1'
#
loop_
_entity.id
_entity.type
_entity.pdbx_description
1 polymer ?
#
loop_
_entity_poly.entity_id
_entity_poly.type
_entity_poly.pdbx_seq_one_letter_code
_entity_poly.pdbx_strand_id
1 'polypeptide(L)'
;MDSTAILSRTNRGLAAVEQALSAAEIPFHYINRAGFFAQPEIQISLAYLGACLFPANYLISGMLRGDFWPTKFLPRTKLAARFKELKANDSEVSYWALITKEPHSLVEPKNLEALQHFAQFVHSLSRYRDLPAADALKQILGALKVGDHFAEQETIDNDPLSNLSDLVKLAGKYRTIKEFLDFCRRISAASRKRSGVGLSTIHGAKGLEFHTVFLIGAQEGMLPHSKATDLAEERAIFFVGCSRAERQLVISFAGQPSPFLKGMKCVIMEPEKEQKDANQTHV
;
A
#
# COMPACT_ATOMS: atom_id res chain seq x y z
N MET A 1 -28.71 1.83 -7.81
CA MET A 1 -27.96 0.73 -7.18
C MET A 1 -27.54 1.21 -5.83
N ASP A 2 -27.89 0.47 -4.79
CA ASP A 2 -27.55 0.83 -3.42
C ASP A 2 -26.04 0.74 -3.25
N SER A 3 -25.39 1.89 -3.07
CA SER A 3 -23.93 1.95 -2.94
C SER A 3 -23.51 1.58 -1.51
N THR A 4 -22.55 0.69 -1.39
CA THR A 4 -21.94 0.30 -0.10
C THR A 4 -20.51 0.83 -0.03
N ALA A 5 -20.15 1.46 1.09
CA ALA A 5 -18.80 1.89 1.34
C ALA A 5 -18.28 1.38 2.69
N ILE A 6 -16.99 1.07 2.74
CA ILE A 6 -16.24 0.81 3.97
C ILE A 6 -15.29 1.98 4.20
N LEU A 7 -15.45 2.65 5.32
CA LEU A 7 -14.68 3.83 5.69
C LEU A 7 -13.79 3.54 6.90
N SER A 8 -12.55 4.02 6.85
CA SER A 8 -11.60 3.94 7.96
C SER A 8 -10.95 5.31 8.21
N ARG A 9 -10.40 5.51 9.42
CA ARG A 9 -9.65 6.72 9.75
C ARG A 9 -8.38 6.86 8.90
N THR A 10 -7.72 5.75 8.60
CA THR A 10 -6.45 5.72 7.87
C THR A 10 -6.47 4.69 6.73
N ASN A 11 -5.56 4.82 5.75
CA ASN A 11 -5.37 3.84 4.70
C ASN A 11 -4.94 2.47 5.25
N ARG A 12 -4.18 2.46 6.34
CA ARG A 12 -3.77 1.24 7.04
C ARG A 12 -4.97 0.42 7.53
N GLY A 13 -6.00 1.08 8.07
CA GLY A 13 -7.22 0.41 8.50
C GLY A 13 -7.93 -0.33 7.36
N LEU A 14 -7.79 0.15 6.13
CA LEU A 14 -8.38 -0.48 4.94
C LEU A 14 -7.58 -1.68 4.42
N ALA A 15 -6.29 -1.81 4.73
CA ALA A 15 -5.43 -2.86 4.18
C ALA A 15 -5.92 -4.29 4.54
N ALA A 16 -6.38 -4.49 5.78
CA ALA A 16 -6.93 -5.79 6.22
C ALA A 16 -8.25 -6.11 5.52
N VAL A 17 -9.09 -5.09 5.29
CA VAL A 17 -10.37 -5.22 4.56
C VAL A 17 -10.12 -5.56 3.10
N GLU A 18 -9.18 -4.89 2.46
CA GLU A 18 -8.75 -5.17 1.08
C GLU A 18 -8.35 -6.64 0.91
N GLN A 19 -7.57 -7.17 1.86
CA GLN A 19 -7.18 -8.58 1.87
C GLN A 19 -8.36 -9.52 2.06
N ALA A 20 -9.26 -9.20 3.01
CA ALA A 20 -10.43 -10.02 3.31
C ALA A 20 -11.41 -10.06 2.14
N LEU A 21 -11.73 -8.91 1.53
CA LEU A 21 -12.59 -8.84 0.35
C LEU A 21 -11.99 -9.60 -0.84
N SER A 22 -10.66 -9.48 -1.03
CA SER A 22 -9.96 -10.24 -2.07
C SER A 22 -9.98 -11.74 -1.84
N ALA A 23 -9.80 -12.18 -0.60
CA ALA A 23 -9.86 -13.60 -0.25
C ALA A 23 -11.26 -14.19 -0.41
N ALA A 24 -12.29 -13.38 -0.16
CA ALA A 24 -13.70 -13.73 -0.34
C ALA A 24 -14.21 -13.52 -1.78
N GLU A 25 -13.34 -13.10 -2.70
CA GLU A 25 -13.70 -12.77 -4.11
C GLU A 25 -14.80 -11.71 -4.23
N ILE A 26 -14.96 -10.84 -3.21
CA ILE A 26 -15.92 -9.74 -3.21
C ILE A 26 -15.32 -8.56 -4.00
N PRO A 27 -15.98 -8.08 -5.07
CA PRO A 27 -15.50 -6.93 -5.83
C PRO A 27 -15.47 -5.66 -4.98
N PHE A 28 -14.38 -4.90 -5.09
CA PHE A 28 -14.23 -3.61 -4.42
C PHE A 28 -13.43 -2.63 -5.27
N HIS A 29 -13.52 -1.36 -4.94
CA HIS A 29 -12.73 -0.30 -5.57
C HIS A 29 -12.40 0.81 -4.57
N TYR A 30 -11.31 1.54 -4.80
CA TYR A 30 -11.00 2.75 -4.04
C TYR A 30 -11.70 3.96 -4.63
N ILE A 31 -12.40 4.72 -3.78
CA ILE A 31 -13.25 5.84 -4.21
C ILE A 31 -12.42 7.02 -4.71
N ASN A 32 -11.52 7.57 -3.89
CA ASN A 32 -10.80 8.81 -4.19
C ASN A 32 -9.28 8.72 -4.03
N ARG A 33 -8.72 7.63 -3.53
CA ARG A 33 -7.28 7.45 -3.35
C ARG A 33 -6.85 6.04 -3.76
N ALA A 34 -5.59 5.95 -4.12
CA ALA A 34 -4.97 4.65 -4.36
C ALA A 34 -4.94 3.84 -3.06
N GLY A 35 -5.26 2.54 -3.15
CA GLY A 35 -5.19 1.61 -2.04
C GLY A 35 -3.77 1.40 -1.50
N PHE A 36 -3.66 0.53 -0.51
CA PHE A 36 -2.39 0.19 0.14
C PHE A 36 -1.27 -0.10 -0.86
N PHE A 37 -1.55 -0.95 -1.86
CA PHE A 37 -0.54 -1.30 -2.88
C PHE A 37 -0.19 -0.18 -3.86
N ALA A 38 -0.89 0.92 -3.87
CA ALA A 38 -0.58 2.07 -4.72
C ALA A 38 0.13 3.21 -3.99
N GLN A 39 0.37 3.06 -2.67
CA GLN A 39 1.17 4.01 -1.90
C GLN A 39 2.61 4.06 -2.47
N PRO A 40 3.20 5.26 -2.57
CA PRO A 40 4.53 5.42 -3.20
C PRO A 40 5.61 4.51 -2.59
N GLU A 41 5.70 4.45 -1.27
CA GLU A 41 6.67 3.62 -0.54
C GLU A 41 6.48 2.13 -0.84
N ILE A 42 5.24 1.67 -0.97
CA ILE A 42 4.91 0.29 -1.31
C ILE A 42 5.29 -0.01 -2.76
N GLN A 43 4.93 0.87 -3.70
CA GLN A 43 5.24 0.70 -5.12
C GLN A 43 6.75 0.67 -5.38
N ILE A 44 7.51 1.54 -4.71
CA ILE A 44 8.97 1.57 -4.82
C ILE A 44 9.56 0.27 -4.24
N SER A 45 9.09 -0.16 -3.07
CA SER A 45 9.57 -1.40 -2.43
C SER A 45 9.28 -2.63 -3.28
N LEU A 46 8.09 -2.73 -3.88
CA LEU A 46 7.74 -3.81 -4.80
C LEU A 46 8.56 -3.77 -6.09
N ALA A 47 8.96 -2.57 -6.57
CA ALA A 47 9.83 -2.45 -7.73
C ALA A 47 11.23 -3.03 -7.44
N TYR A 48 11.82 -2.73 -6.28
CA TYR A 48 13.10 -3.32 -5.87
C TYR A 48 12.97 -4.83 -5.62
N LEU A 49 11.89 -5.28 -4.99
CA LEU A 49 11.65 -6.71 -4.77
C LEU A 49 11.52 -7.47 -6.09
N GLY A 50 10.80 -6.91 -7.06
CA GLY A 50 10.67 -7.51 -8.40
C GLY A 50 11.99 -7.61 -9.15
N ALA A 51 12.89 -6.64 -8.95
CA ALA A 51 14.21 -6.64 -9.58
C ALA A 51 15.14 -7.75 -9.04
N CYS A 52 14.85 -8.35 -7.89
CA CYS A 52 15.55 -9.56 -7.45
C CYS A 52 15.38 -10.71 -8.46
N LEU A 53 14.26 -10.77 -9.16
CA LEU A 53 14.01 -11.77 -10.20
C LEU A 53 14.62 -11.35 -11.54
N PHE A 54 14.33 -10.13 -12.00
CA PHE A 54 14.96 -9.49 -13.16
C PHE A 54 14.58 -7.99 -13.23
N PRO A 55 15.46 -7.10 -13.71
CA PRO A 55 15.24 -5.65 -13.74
C PRO A 55 14.47 -5.22 -15.00
N ALA A 56 13.15 -5.47 -15.05
CA ALA A 56 12.27 -5.05 -16.13
C ALA A 56 12.09 -3.53 -16.20
N ASN A 57 11.73 -2.99 -17.36
CA ASN A 57 11.56 -1.55 -17.60
C ASN A 57 10.58 -0.88 -16.62
N TYR A 58 9.44 -1.52 -16.33
CA TYR A 58 8.45 -0.98 -15.40
C TYR A 58 8.96 -0.95 -13.95
N LEU A 59 9.85 -1.89 -13.57
CA LEU A 59 10.48 -1.91 -12.25
C LEU A 59 11.53 -0.79 -12.13
N ILE A 60 12.37 -0.61 -13.16
CA ILE A 60 13.32 0.50 -13.21
C ILE A 60 12.57 1.84 -13.09
N SER A 61 11.48 2.02 -13.83
CA SER A 61 10.65 3.22 -13.74
C SER A 61 10.02 3.39 -12.34
N GLY A 62 9.67 2.29 -11.68
CA GLY A 62 9.16 2.29 -10.30
C GLY A 62 10.20 2.75 -9.29
N MET A 63 11.43 2.23 -9.39
CA MET A 63 12.55 2.61 -8.50
C MET A 63 12.91 4.10 -8.62
N LEU A 64 12.89 4.66 -9.84
CA LEU A 64 13.19 6.07 -10.10
C LEU A 64 12.19 7.05 -9.48
N ARG A 65 11.09 6.59 -8.90
CA ARG A 65 10.17 7.44 -8.13
C ARG A 65 10.70 7.76 -6.74
N GLY A 66 11.61 6.94 -6.19
CA GLY A 66 12.22 7.15 -4.89
C GLY A 66 13.20 8.31 -4.90
N ASP A 67 13.17 9.17 -3.86
CA ASP A 67 14.10 10.27 -3.64
C ASP A 67 15.05 9.98 -2.48
N PHE A 68 15.58 8.77 -2.45
CA PHE A 68 16.53 8.29 -1.46
C PHE A 68 17.61 7.43 -2.14
N TRP A 69 18.63 7.02 -1.39
CA TRP A 69 19.66 6.15 -1.94
C TRP A 69 19.05 4.84 -2.51
N PRO A 70 19.46 4.33 -3.69
CA PRO A 70 20.55 4.81 -4.55
C PRO A 70 20.12 5.82 -5.64
N THR A 71 18.88 6.26 -5.66
CA THR A 71 18.32 7.12 -6.72
C THR A 71 18.41 8.62 -6.42
N LYS A 72 18.77 9.02 -5.19
CA LYS A 72 18.78 10.41 -4.72
C LYS A 72 19.58 11.37 -5.61
N PHE A 73 20.71 10.92 -6.14
CA PHE A 73 21.61 11.75 -6.93
C PHE A 73 21.42 11.59 -8.44
N LEU A 74 20.41 10.81 -8.86
CA LEU A 74 20.08 10.65 -10.27
C LEU A 74 19.22 11.82 -10.77
N PRO A 75 19.40 12.27 -12.02
CA PRO A 75 18.50 13.21 -12.66
C PRO A 75 17.20 12.49 -13.09
N ARG A 76 16.43 12.00 -12.12
CA ARG A 76 15.31 11.06 -12.28
C ARG A 76 14.27 11.51 -13.31
N THR A 77 13.89 12.80 -13.28
CA THR A 77 12.90 13.35 -14.23
C THR A 77 13.43 13.30 -15.66
N LYS A 78 14.69 13.70 -15.87
CA LYS A 78 15.34 13.65 -17.20
C LYS A 78 15.49 12.20 -17.67
N LEU A 79 15.89 11.30 -16.78
CA LEU A 79 16.05 9.88 -17.07
C LEU A 79 14.71 9.22 -17.46
N ALA A 80 13.65 9.50 -16.70
CA ALA A 80 12.31 9.00 -17.00
C ALA A 80 11.77 9.53 -18.34
N ALA A 81 12.01 10.80 -18.65
CA ALA A 81 11.66 11.40 -19.95
C ALA A 81 12.42 10.73 -21.09
N ARG A 82 13.73 10.52 -20.92
CA ARG A 82 14.58 9.85 -21.91
C ARG A 82 14.14 8.40 -22.17
N PHE A 83 13.84 7.65 -21.11
CA PHE A 83 13.31 6.30 -21.26
C PHE A 83 11.97 6.25 -21.99
N LYS A 84 11.08 7.22 -21.72
CA LYS A 84 9.80 7.34 -22.43
C LYS A 84 10.00 7.60 -23.92
N GLU A 85 10.92 8.50 -24.27
CA GLU A 85 11.29 8.81 -25.66
C GLU A 85 11.85 7.58 -26.39
N LEU A 86 12.83 6.91 -25.78
CA LEU A 86 13.47 5.72 -26.35
C LEU A 86 12.44 4.59 -26.58
N LYS A 87 11.52 4.39 -25.63
CA LYS A 87 10.47 3.39 -25.77
C LYS A 87 9.42 3.74 -26.81
N ALA A 88 9.19 5.01 -27.10
CA ALA A 88 8.31 5.44 -28.19
C ALA A 88 8.91 5.14 -29.57
N ASN A 89 10.24 5.17 -29.69
CA ASN A 89 10.96 4.87 -30.91
C ASN A 89 11.23 3.37 -31.11
N ASP A 90 11.42 2.65 -30.02
CA ASP A 90 11.65 1.21 -29.99
C ASP A 90 10.93 0.57 -28.80
N SER A 91 9.85 -0.18 -29.07
CA SER A 91 9.04 -0.86 -28.03
C SER A 91 9.82 -1.92 -27.28
N GLU A 92 10.85 -2.51 -27.88
CA GLU A 92 11.67 -3.59 -27.32
C GLU A 92 12.89 -3.07 -26.55
N VAL A 93 13.11 -1.76 -26.48
CA VAL A 93 14.24 -1.18 -25.76
C VAL A 93 14.27 -1.63 -24.29
N SER A 94 15.45 -2.11 -23.86
CA SER A 94 15.67 -2.48 -22.45
C SER A 94 16.37 -1.35 -21.70
N TYR A 95 15.69 -0.77 -20.71
CA TYR A 95 16.29 0.26 -19.85
C TYR A 95 17.49 -0.29 -19.08
N TRP A 96 17.42 -1.56 -18.66
CA TRP A 96 18.53 -2.20 -17.98
C TRP A 96 19.77 -2.36 -18.89
N ALA A 97 19.56 -2.77 -20.13
CA ALA A 97 20.66 -2.86 -21.09
C ALA A 97 21.30 -1.50 -21.36
N LEU A 98 20.51 -0.43 -21.50
CA LEU A 98 21.03 0.92 -21.68
C LEU A 98 21.83 1.41 -20.46
N ILE A 99 21.29 1.20 -19.23
CA ILE A 99 21.97 1.59 -18.00
C ILE A 99 23.32 0.89 -17.86
N THR A 100 23.41 -0.38 -18.23
CA THR A 100 24.62 -1.19 -18.05
C THR A 100 25.62 -1.11 -19.19
N LYS A 101 25.17 -0.95 -20.44
CA LYS A 101 26.02 -0.99 -21.63
C LYS A 101 26.30 0.39 -22.23
N GLU A 102 25.35 1.31 -22.11
CA GLU A 102 25.39 2.63 -22.76
C GLU A 102 25.06 3.79 -21.79
N PRO A 103 25.61 3.82 -20.57
CA PRO A 103 25.22 4.80 -19.54
C PRO A 103 25.44 6.25 -19.98
N HIS A 104 26.43 6.50 -20.83
CA HIS A 104 26.72 7.83 -21.38
C HIS A 104 25.61 8.38 -22.28
N SER A 105 24.77 7.52 -22.86
CA SER A 105 23.62 7.95 -23.67
C SER A 105 22.45 8.45 -22.83
N LEU A 106 22.45 8.15 -21.52
CA LEU A 106 21.35 8.39 -20.62
C LEU A 106 21.52 9.61 -19.73
N VAL A 107 22.75 9.91 -19.32
CA VAL A 107 23.06 10.97 -18.34
C VAL A 107 24.29 11.77 -18.72
N GLU A 108 24.34 13.01 -18.22
CA GLU A 108 25.54 13.85 -18.33
C GLU A 108 26.71 13.25 -17.54
N PRO A 109 27.98 13.52 -17.91
CA PRO A 109 29.15 12.94 -17.25
C PRO A 109 29.17 13.08 -15.72
N LYS A 110 28.69 14.20 -15.20
CA LYS A 110 28.60 14.46 -13.74
C LYS A 110 27.66 13.51 -12.99
N ASN A 111 26.73 12.86 -13.67
CA ASN A 111 25.74 11.93 -13.10
C ASN A 111 26.07 10.46 -13.36
N LEU A 112 27.19 10.20 -14.07
CA LEU A 112 27.54 8.86 -14.50
C LEU A 112 27.84 7.94 -13.31
N GLU A 113 28.58 8.44 -12.34
CA GLU A 113 28.93 7.69 -11.12
C GLU A 113 27.66 7.30 -10.34
N ALA A 114 26.70 8.21 -10.18
CA ALA A 114 25.43 7.92 -9.53
C ALA A 114 24.65 6.84 -10.29
N LEU A 115 24.65 6.87 -11.63
CA LEU A 115 24.00 5.85 -12.45
C LEU A 115 24.70 4.49 -12.31
N GLN A 116 26.01 4.46 -12.24
CA GLN A 116 26.78 3.24 -12.02
C GLN A 116 26.50 2.63 -10.64
N HIS A 117 26.47 3.45 -9.59
CA HIS A 117 26.10 3.00 -8.25
C HIS A 117 24.69 2.42 -8.21
N PHE A 118 23.74 3.08 -8.87
CA PHE A 118 22.38 2.53 -9.02
C PHE A 118 22.40 1.17 -9.73
N ALA A 119 23.12 1.05 -10.84
CA ALA A 119 23.24 -0.20 -11.59
C ALA A 119 23.85 -1.31 -10.74
N GLN A 120 24.93 -1.03 -10.01
CA GLN A 120 25.59 -1.99 -9.11
C GLN A 120 24.64 -2.46 -8.01
N PHE A 121 23.90 -1.52 -7.41
CA PHE A 121 22.90 -1.86 -6.39
C PHE A 121 21.81 -2.76 -6.96
N VAL A 122 21.19 -2.39 -8.09
CA VAL A 122 20.13 -3.20 -8.73
C VAL A 122 20.67 -4.59 -9.13
N HIS A 123 21.89 -4.67 -9.65
CA HIS A 123 22.52 -5.95 -9.96
C HIS A 123 22.68 -6.84 -8.71
N SER A 124 23.08 -6.23 -7.59
CA SER A 124 23.27 -6.94 -6.33
C SER A 124 21.99 -7.54 -5.73
N LEU A 125 20.80 -7.08 -6.15
CA LEU A 125 19.51 -7.59 -5.65
C LEU A 125 19.26 -9.05 -6.02
N SER A 126 19.89 -9.54 -7.09
CA SER A 126 19.79 -10.95 -7.53
C SER A 126 20.19 -11.95 -6.43
N ARG A 127 21.03 -11.54 -5.48
CA ARG A 127 21.43 -12.36 -4.32
C ARG A 127 20.26 -12.71 -3.38
N TYR A 128 19.17 -11.94 -3.43
CA TYR A 128 17.98 -12.17 -2.59
C TYR A 128 16.90 -12.98 -3.30
N ARG A 129 17.14 -13.42 -4.55
CA ARG A 129 16.15 -14.10 -5.41
C ARG A 129 15.48 -15.30 -4.75
N ASP A 130 16.26 -16.11 -4.03
CA ASP A 130 15.80 -17.38 -3.47
C ASP A 130 15.37 -17.25 -1.99
N LEU A 131 15.40 -16.04 -1.44
CA LEU A 131 14.90 -15.79 -0.08
C LEU A 131 13.37 -15.79 -0.05
N PRO A 132 12.78 -16.14 1.12
CA PRO A 132 11.37 -15.84 1.38
C PRO A 132 11.05 -14.37 1.16
N ALA A 133 9.85 -14.07 0.64
CA ALA A 133 9.49 -12.70 0.25
C ALA A 133 9.68 -11.66 1.37
N ALA A 134 9.33 -12.00 2.61
CA ALA A 134 9.51 -11.11 3.76
C ALA A 134 10.98 -10.84 4.08
N ASP A 135 11.83 -11.85 3.99
CA ASP A 135 13.25 -11.71 4.30
C ASP A 135 13.98 -10.90 3.21
N ALA A 136 13.64 -11.15 1.95
CA ALA A 136 14.13 -10.33 0.83
C ALA A 136 13.73 -8.86 1.03
N LEU A 137 12.46 -8.57 1.37
CA LEU A 137 11.99 -7.21 1.65
C LEU A 137 12.75 -6.57 2.80
N LYS A 138 12.94 -7.23 3.93
CA LYS A 138 13.70 -6.71 5.08
C LYS A 138 15.12 -6.31 4.67
N GLN A 139 15.81 -7.20 3.92
CA GLN A 139 17.17 -6.93 3.44
C GLN A 139 17.22 -5.73 2.49
N ILE A 140 16.24 -5.63 1.57
CA ILE A 140 16.15 -4.52 0.62
C ILE A 140 15.88 -3.20 1.36
N LEU A 141 14.88 -3.16 2.24
CA LEU A 141 14.52 -1.94 2.99
C LEU A 141 15.67 -1.46 3.87
N GLY A 142 16.39 -2.40 4.51
CA GLY A 142 17.62 -2.09 5.27
C GLY A 142 18.72 -1.51 4.38
N ALA A 143 18.97 -2.13 3.22
CA ALA A 143 19.97 -1.66 2.27
C ALA A 143 19.61 -0.30 1.64
N LEU A 144 18.34 0.00 1.45
CA LEU A 144 17.82 1.28 0.95
C LEU A 144 17.85 2.39 2.02
N LYS A 145 18.05 2.07 3.30
CA LYS A 145 18.03 3.01 4.43
C LYS A 145 16.77 3.87 4.46
N VAL A 146 15.62 3.26 4.16
CA VAL A 146 14.34 3.97 4.02
C VAL A 146 13.82 4.56 5.33
N GLY A 147 14.32 4.08 6.49
CA GLY A 147 13.89 4.56 7.80
C GLY A 147 14.06 6.06 7.97
N ASP A 148 15.27 6.55 7.71
CA ASP A 148 15.61 7.97 7.87
C ASP A 148 14.81 8.86 6.91
N HIS A 149 14.60 8.39 5.66
CA HIS A 149 13.87 9.14 4.65
C HIS A 149 12.37 9.27 4.94
N PHE A 150 11.74 8.19 5.40
CA PHE A 150 10.30 8.18 5.62
C PHE A 150 9.89 8.65 7.01
N ALA A 151 10.80 8.66 8.00
CA ALA A 151 10.50 9.18 9.33
C ALA A 151 10.07 10.66 9.30
N GLU A 152 10.66 11.46 8.40
CA GLU A 152 10.32 12.88 8.22
C GLU A 152 8.99 13.12 7.49
N GLN A 153 8.42 12.09 6.86
CA GLN A 153 7.18 12.18 6.06
C GLN A 153 5.96 11.63 6.79
N GLU A 154 6.13 11.25 8.05
CA GLU A 154 5.07 10.65 8.83
C GLU A 154 3.99 11.69 9.20
N THR A 155 2.73 11.34 8.91
CA THR A 155 1.53 12.09 9.31
C THR A 155 0.47 11.12 9.82
N ILE A 156 -0.59 11.62 10.48
CA ILE A 156 -1.71 10.78 10.93
C ILE A 156 -2.36 10.02 9.77
N ASP A 157 -2.47 10.66 8.61
CA ASP A 157 -3.10 10.08 7.42
C ASP A 157 -2.16 9.23 6.57
N ASN A 158 -0.84 9.37 6.76
CA ASN A 158 0.18 8.64 6.03
C ASN A 158 1.35 8.32 6.95
N ASP A 159 1.55 7.03 7.21
CA ASP A 159 2.67 6.49 7.99
C ASP A 159 3.43 5.49 7.11
N PRO A 160 4.40 5.96 6.30
CA PRO A 160 5.12 5.12 5.37
C PRO A 160 5.88 3.98 6.05
N LEU A 161 6.46 4.21 7.23
CA LEU A 161 7.20 3.17 7.96
C LEU A 161 6.28 2.06 8.46
N SER A 162 5.11 2.42 8.97
CA SER A 162 4.10 1.44 9.33
C SER A 162 3.58 0.66 8.12
N ASN A 163 3.34 1.34 6.99
CA ASN A 163 2.95 0.69 5.73
C ASN A 163 4.00 -0.32 5.27
N LEU A 164 5.29 0.03 5.35
CA LEU A 164 6.39 -0.89 5.02
C LEU A 164 6.47 -2.08 5.99
N SER A 165 6.25 -1.86 7.29
CA SER A 165 6.16 -2.94 8.28
C SER A 165 5.03 -3.91 7.95
N ASP A 166 3.86 -3.40 7.59
CA ASP A 166 2.71 -4.22 7.23
C ASP A 166 2.91 -4.95 5.89
N LEU A 167 3.62 -4.33 4.93
CA LEU A 167 4.04 -5.01 3.70
C LEU A 167 4.93 -6.23 4.00
N VAL A 168 5.89 -6.08 4.92
CA VAL A 168 6.78 -7.19 5.34
C VAL A 168 5.99 -8.29 6.03
N LYS A 169 5.06 -7.95 6.94
CA LYS A 169 4.18 -8.94 7.59
C LYS A 169 3.33 -9.70 6.57
N LEU A 170 2.77 -8.97 5.61
CA LEU A 170 1.97 -9.57 4.53
C LEU A 170 2.81 -10.51 3.68
N ALA A 171 4.03 -10.10 3.30
CA ALA A 171 4.96 -10.92 2.54
C ALA A 171 5.33 -12.22 3.26
N GLY A 172 5.29 -12.23 4.61
CA GLY A 172 5.54 -13.43 5.43
C GLY A 172 4.54 -14.57 5.23
N LYS A 173 3.40 -14.32 4.59
CA LYS A 173 2.43 -15.36 4.20
C LYS A 173 2.82 -16.12 2.92
N TYR A 174 3.88 -15.68 2.23
CA TYR A 174 4.30 -16.21 0.93
C TYR A 174 5.73 -16.74 0.99
N ARG A 175 5.93 -17.91 0.41
CA ARG A 175 7.23 -18.59 0.44
C ARG A 175 8.23 -17.99 -0.53
N THR A 176 7.78 -17.44 -1.65
CA THR A 176 8.64 -16.92 -2.70
C THR A 176 8.27 -15.46 -3.07
N ILE A 177 9.27 -14.73 -3.57
CA ILE A 177 9.06 -13.38 -4.12
C ILE A 177 8.00 -13.40 -5.23
N LYS A 178 8.04 -14.41 -6.10
CA LYS A 178 7.11 -14.54 -7.23
C LYS A 178 5.67 -14.66 -6.76
N GLU A 179 5.38 -15.57 -5.83
CA GLU A 179 4.03 -15.74 -5.27
C GLU A 179 3.49 -14.45 -4.67
N PHE A 180 4.31 -13.74 -3.90
CA PHE A 180 3.92 -12.46 -3.29
C PHE A 180 3.64 -11.38 -4.33
N LEU A 181 4.50 -11.22 -5.34
CA LEU A 181 4.28 -10.24 -6.41
C LEU A 181 3.05 -10.57 -7.26
N ASP A 182 2.77 -11.84 -7.51
CA ASP A 182 1.57 -12.26 -8.23
C ASP A 182 0.30 -11.96 -7.42
N PHE A 183 0.34 -12.13 -6.10
CA PHE A 183 -0.72 -11.68 -5.20
C PHE A 183 -0.92 -10.16 -5.29
N CYS A 184 0.14 -9.35 -5.14
CA CYS A 184 0.05 -7.89 -5.21
C CYS A 184 -0.54 -7.41 -6.54
N ARG A 185 -0.19 -8.05 -7.67
CA ARG A 185 -0.74 -7.73 -8.99
C ARG A 185 -2.24 -8.03 -9.07
N ARG A 186 -2.69 -9.17 -8.55
CA ARG A 186 -4.11 -9.54 -8.52
C ARG A 186 -4.94 -8.52 -7.75
N ILE A 187 -4.52 -8.15 -6.54
CA ILE A 187 -5.18 -7.13 -5.73
C ILE A 187 -5.25 -5.80 -6.47
N SER A 188 -4.11 -5.33 -6.99
CA SER A 188 -4.05 -4.06 -7.73
C SER A 188 -4.93 -4.07 -8.99
N ALA A 189 -5.12 -5.22 -9.64
CA ALA A 189 -6.00 -5.34 -10.80
C ALA A 189 -7.48 -5.35 -10.37
N ALA A 190 -7.82 -6.03 -9.27
CA ALA A 190 -9.18 -6.06 -8.73
C ALA A 190 -9.65 -4.65 -8.32
N SER A 191 -8.81 -3.88 -7.63
CA SER A 191 -9.14 -2.54 -7.15
C SER A 191 -9.33 -1.47 -8.25
N ARG A 192 -8.88 -1.74 -9.48
CA ARG A 192 -9.07 -0.84 -10.65
C ARG A 192 -10.46 -0.93 -11.26
N LYS A 193 -11.18 -2.01 -11.05
CA LYS A 193 -12.57 -2.16 -11.51
C LYS A 193 -13.47 -1.35 -10.60
N ARG A 194 -14.05 -0.25 -11.07
CA ARG A 194 -14.99 0.59 -10.30
C ARG A 194 -16.33 -0.11 -10.11
N SER A 195 -16.34 -1.27 -9.47
CA SER A 195 -17.53 -2.07 -9.17
C SER A 195 -17.41 -2.69 -7.79
N GLY A 196 -18.53 -2.99 -7.16
CA GLY A 196 -18.57 -3.59 -5.83
C GLY A 196 -18.46 -2.57 -4.69
N VAL A 197 -17.86 -2.98 -3.58
CA VAL A 197 -17.78 -2.17 -2.35
C VAL A 197 -16.76 -1.05 -2.51
N GLY A 198 -17.17 0.19 -2.18
CA GLY A 198 -16.27 1.34 -2.16
C GLY A 198 -15.38 1.34 -0.91
N LEU A 199 -14.07 1.49 -1.06
CA LEU A 199 -13.13 1.67 0.05
C LEU A 199 -12.62 3.10 0.07
N SER A 200 -12.64 3.75 1.24
CA SER A 200 -12.07 5.10 1.40
C SER A 200 -11.66 5.39 2.83
N THR A 201 -10.74 6.33 3.01
CA THR A 201 -10.64 7.00 4.31
C THR A 201 -11.83 7.91 4.51
N ILE A 202 -12.16 8.24 5.77
CA ILE A 202 -13.23 9.20 6.10
C ILE A 202 -12.99 10.53 5.38
N HIS A 203 -11.75 11.03 5.36
CA HIS A 203 -11.37 12.25 4.63
C HIS A 203 -11.61 12.12 3.12
N GLY A 204 -11.27 10.96 2.53
CA GLY A 204 -11.50 10.71 1.11
C GLY A 204 -12.97 10.61 0.73
N ALA A 205 -13.84 10.30 1.67
CA ALA A 205 -15.29 10.20 1.47
C ALA A 205 -16.03 11.53 1.70
N LYS A 206 -15.33 12.63 2.02
CA LYS A 206 -15.97 13.94 2.26
C LYS A 206 -16.75 14.40 1.02
N GLY A 207 -18.02 14.75 1.21
CA GLY A 207 -18.91 15.21 0.13
C GLY A 207 -19.57 14.09 -0.68
N LEU A 208 -19.31 12.82 -0.33
CA LEU A 208 -19.98 11.66 -0.92
C LEU A 208 -21.01 11.09 0.07
N GLU A 209 -22.00 10.38 -0.45
CA GLU A 209 -23.02 9.68 0.33
C GLU A 209 -23.22 8.27 -0.22
N PHE A 210 -23.58 7.35 0.68
CA PHE A 210 -23.73 5.93 0.34
C PHE A 210 -24.95 5.36 1.05
N HIS A 211 -25.65 4.49 0.40
CA HIS A 211 -26.80 3.82 0.98
C HIS A 211 -26.43 3.11 2.30
N THR A 212 -25.32 2.37 2.28
CA THR A 212 -24.80 1.65 3.44
C THR A 212 -23.33 2.03 3.69
N VAL A 213 -23.00 2.39 4.92
CA VAL A 213 -21.61 2.65 5.35
C VAL A 213 -21.20 1.70 6.46
N PHE A 214 -20.07 1.06 6.28
CA PHE A 214 -19.33 0.38 7.33
C PHE A 214 -18.19 1.28 7.81
N LEU A 215 -18.33 1.88 8.98
CA LEU A 215 -17.28 2.66 9.63
C LEU A 215 -16.45 1.74 10.51
N ILE A 216 -15.25 1.40 10.08
CA ILE A 216 -14.42 0.41 10.76
C ILE A 216 -13.36 1.04 11.66
N GLY A 217 -13.00 0.31 12.72
CA GLY A 217 -11.96 0.73 13.67
C GLY A 217 -12.35 1.91 14.54
N ALA A 218 -13.63 2.01 14.94
CA ALA A 218 -14.10 3.02 15.90
C ALA A 218 -13.69 2.64 17.33
N GLN A 219 -12.38 2.65 17.59
CA GLN A 219 -11.77 2.25 18.85
C GLN A 219 -10.65 3.20 19.26
N GLU A 220 -10.31 3.21 20.54
CA GLU A 220 -9.19 4.00 21.06
C GLU A 220 -7.88 3.67 20.30
N GLY A 221 -7.11 4.71 19.98
CA GLY A 221 -5.86 4.61 19.23
C GLY A 221 -6.02 4.54 17.70
N MET A 222 -7.25 4.28 17.21
CA MET A 222 -7.55 4.32 15.77
C MET A 222 -8.50 5.47 15.40
N LEU A 223 -9.59 5.64 16.12
CA LEU A 223 -10.54 6.74 16.00
C LEU A 223 -11.17 7.02 17.36
N PRO A 224 -10.63 7.94 18.18
CA PRO A 224 -9.53 8.89 17.85
C PRO A 224 -8.18 8.21 17.61
N HIS A 225 -7.39 8.81 16.71
CA HIS A 225 -6.06 8.30 16.39
C HIS A 225 -5.07 8.57 17.54
N SER A 226 -4.17 7.62 17.84
CA SER A 226 -3.22 7.72 18.98
C SER A 226 -2.25 8.92 18.91
N LYS A 227 -1.97 9.42 17.69
CA LYS A 227 -1.12 10.59 17.44
C LYS A 227 -1.94 11.90 17.33
N ALA A 228 -3.25 11.86 17.46
CA ALA A 228 -4.07 13.06 17.38
C ALA A 228 -3.87 13.95 18.62
N THR A 229 -3.65 15.23 18.40
CA THR A 229 -3.50 16.25 19.45
C THR A 229 -4.80 17.00 19.73
N ASP A 230 -5.76 16.95 18.79
CA ASP A 230 -7.07 17.60 18.91
C ASP A 230 -8.19 16.55 18.86
N LEU A 231 -8.78 16.30 20.01
CA LEU A 231 -9.91 15.37 20.16
C LEU A 231 -11.21 15.89 19.53
N ALA A 232 -11.36 17.23 19.41
CA ALA A 232 -12.52 17.83 18.79
C ALA A 232 -12.48 17.63 17.26
N GLU A 233 -11.29 17.73 16.65
CA GLU A 233 -11.06 17.40 15.25
C GLU A 233 -11.38 15.91 14.98
N GLU A 234 -10.88 14.99 15.79
CA GLU A 234 -11.16 13.57 15.65
C GLU A 234 -12.65 13.25 15.80
N ARG A 235 -13.35 13.94 16.68
CA ARG A 235 -14.80 13.83 16.80
C ARG A 235 -15.53 14.36 15.55
N ALA A 236 -15.07 15.44 14.97
CA ALA A 236 -15.62 15.95 13.72
C ALA A 236 -15.39 14.96 12.56
N ILE A 237 -14.22 14.33 12.50
CA ILE A 237 -13.90 13.27 11.53
C ILE A 237 -14.84 12.06 11.72
N PHE A 238 -15.04 11.60 12.97
CA PHE A 238 -15.98 10.54 13.27
C PHE A 238 -17.41 10.91 12.80
N PHE A 239 -17.88 12.11 13.11
CA PHE A 239 -19.19 12.59 12.67
C PHE A 239 -19.30 12.63 11.13
N VAL A 240 -18.28 13.08 10.43
CA VAL A 240 -18.23 13.05 8.96
C VAL A 240 -18.38 11.62 8.46
N GLY A 241 -17.67 10.66 9.03
CA GLY A 241 -17.79 9.25 8.66
C GLY A 241 -19.21 8.70 8.84
N CYS A 242 -19.83 8.99 9.98
CA CYS A 242 -21.20 8.58 10.27
C CYS A 242 -22.22 9.22 9.32
N SER A 243 -22.04 10.52 8.99
CA SER A 243 -22.95 11.27 8.11
C SER A 243 -22.87 10.89 6.64
N ARG A 244 -21.97 9.97 6.26
CA ARG A 244 -21.90 9.44 4.88
C ARG A 244 -22.96 8.39 4.59
N ALA A 245 -23.63 7.85 5.61
CA ALA A 245 -24.69 6.85 5.47
C ALA A 245 -26.04 7.50 5.23
N GLU A 246 -26.68 7.18 4.09
CA GLU A 246 -28.06 7.61 3.80
C GLU A 246 -29.10 6.77 4.53
N ARG A 247 -28.87 5.45 4.67
CA ARG A 247 -29.86 4.50 5.19
C ARG A 247 -29.31 3.65 6.33
N GLN A 248 -28.14 3.07 6.17
CA GLN A 248 -27.58 2.12 7.12
C GLN A 248 -26.16 2.47 7.50
N LEU A 249 -25.90 2.59 8.79
CA LEU A 249 -24.58 2.78 9.35
C LEU A 249 -24.24 1.59 10.25
N VAL A 250 -23.15 0.89 9.92
CA VAL A 250 -22.58 -0.17 10.73
C VAL A 250 -21.22 0.31 11.24
N ILE A 251 -21.04 0.32 12.55
CA ILE A 251 -19.78 0.74 13.17
C ILE A 251 -19.12 -0.48 13.82
N SER A 252 -17.85 -0.72 13.50
CA SER A 252 -17.10 -1.82 14.09
C SER A 252 -15.91 -1.33 14.91
N PHE A 253 -15.58 -2.06 15.95
CA PHE A 253 -14.41 -1.85 16.78
C PHE A 253 -13.89 -3.18 17.32
N ALA A 254 -12.61 -3.22 17.72
CA ALA A 254 -11.97 -4.34 18.40
C ALA A 254 -11.25 -3.81 19.66
N GLY A 255 -11.48 -4.42 20.81
CA GLY A 255 -10.95 -3.94 22.09
C GLY A 255 -11.76 -2.78 22.67
N GLN A 256 -11.09 -1.71 23.15
CA GLN A 256 -11.75 -0.57 23.78
C GLN A 256 -12.49 0.29 22.73
N PRO A 257 -13.82 0.40 22.84
CA PRO A 257 -14.59 1.21 21.89
C PRO A 257 -14.21 2.68 21.97
N SER A 258 -14.35 3.37 20.84
CA SER A 258 -14.14 4.80 20.77
C SER A 258 -15.01 5.57 21.76
N PRO A 259 -14.48 6.58 22.47
CA PRO A 259 -15.28 7.44 23.34
C PRO A 259 -16.41 8.18 22.59
N PHE A 260 -16.30 8.28 21.26
CA PHE A 260 -17.31 8.92 20.40
C PHE A 260 -18.59 8.07 20.25
N LEU A 261 -18.53 6.79 20.59
CA LEU A 261 -19.71 5.91 20.61
C LEU A 261 -20.58 6.13 21.85
N LYS A 262 -20.05 6.79 22.89
CA LYS A 262 -20.77 7.03 24.12
C LYS A 262 -22.01 7.90 23.88
N GLY A 263 -23.17 7.37 24.23
CA GLY A 263 -24.46 8.07 24.07
C GLY A 263 -25.12 7.90 22.70
N MET A 264 -24.51 7.17 21.77
CA MET A 264 -25.20 6.78 20.54
C MET A 264 -26.27 5.72 20.82
N LYS A 265 -27.45 5.91 20.24
CA LYS A 265 -28.49 4.87 20.25
C LYS A 265 -28.21 3.91 19.09
N CYS A 266 -27.72 2.72 19.39
CA CYS A 266 -27.40 1.68 18.42
C CYS A 266 -27.79 0.29 18.93
N VAL A 267 -27.96 -0.65 18.02
CA VAL A 267 -28.06 -2.07 18.29
C VAL A 267 -26.63 -2.61 18.30
N ILE A 268 -26.23 -3.23 19.41
CA ILE A 268 -24.93 -3.88 19.51
C ILE A 268 -25.11 -5.32 18.99
N MET A 269 -24.34 -5.68 17.97
CA MET A 269 -24.25 -7.04 17.46
C MET A 269 -22.86 -7.59 17.80
N GLU A 270 -22.81 -8.73 18.47
CA GLU A 270 -21.56 -9.45 18.65
C GLU A 270 -21.29 -10.31 17.40
N PRO A 271 -20.00 -10.46 16.99
CA PRO A 271 -19.68 -11.36 15.90
C PRO A 271 -20.10 -12.79 16.27
N GLU A 272 -20.72 -13.49 15.33
CA GLU A 272 -20.96 -14.93 15.47
C GLU A 272 -19.63 -15.62 15.77
N LYS A 273 -19.58 -16.37 16.85
CA LYS A 273 -18.40 -17.19 17.17
C LYS A 273 -18.27 -18.21 16.05
N GLU A 274 -17.17 -18.18 15.30
CA GLU A 274 -16.83 -19.27 14.40
C GLU A 274 -16.94 -20.58 15.20
N GLN A 275 -17.88 -21.44 14.82
CA GLN A 275 -17.91 -22.81 15.30
C GLN A 275 -16.61 -23.45 14.77
N LYS A 276 -15.62 -23.56 15.65
CA LYS A 276 -14.50 -24.46 15.42
C LYS A 276 -15.13 -25.86 15.32
N ASP A 277 -15.15 -26.39 14.10
CA ASP A 277 -15.57 -27.75 13.85
C ASP A 277 -14.80 -28.69 14.79
N ALA A 278 -15.50 -29.12 15.82
CA ALA A 278 -15.08 -30.21 16.69
C ALA A 278 -15.30 -31.51 15.92
N ASN A 279 -14.42 -31.79 14.95
CA ASN A 279 -14.37 -33.09 14.28
C ASN A 279 -12.91 -33.53 14.09
N GLN A 280 -12.29 -33.79 15.25
CA GLN A 280 -11.15 -34.71 15.33
C GLN A 280 -11.27 -35.52 16.61
N THR A 281 -12.17 -36.53 16.60
CA THR A 281 -12.01 -37.68 17.47
C THR A 281 -12.69 -38.88 16.80
N HIS A 282 -11.92 -39.98 16.74
CA HIS A 282 -12.24 -41.37 16.33
C HIS A 282 -11.99 -41.70 14.85
N VAL A 283 -11.01 -42.49 14.45
CA VAL A 283 -10.48 -43.82 14.88
C VAL A 283 -9.03 -43.91 14.43
#